data_8f36736e1f6d77b00e4b72fbc7355fc8
#
_entry.id   8f36736e1f6d77b00e4b72fbc7355fc8
#
_cell.length_a   1.000
_cell.length_b   1.000
_cell.length_c   1.000
_cell.angle_alpha   90.00
_cell.angle_beta   90.00
_cell.angle_gamma   90.00
#
_symmetry.space_group_name_H-M   'P 1'
#
loop_
_entity.id
_entity.type
_entity.pdbx_description
1 polymer ?
#
loop_
_entity_poly.entity_id
_entity_poly.type
_entity_poly.pdbx_seq_one_letter_code
_entity_poly.pdbx_strand_id
1 'polypeptide(L)'
;MTRAMILRMIRMAEMRDPKETGAHVNRVGGYAVELYERWARRRNLSQKEIDQCRDILRMAAMLHDVGKIAISDLILKKPGRLNKSEFVTMKQHTILGARLFSDRQSDFDEAAAEVALNHHERWDGNGYPGHVDVQNGKARKGYAKS
;
A
#
# COMPACT_ATOMS: atom_id res chain seq x y z
N MET A 1 -7.14 12.12 -10.73
CA MET A 1 -5.67 11.99 -10.96
C MET A 1 -5.43 11.21 -12.25
N THR A 2 -4.53 11.65 -13.13
CA THR A 2 -4.27 10.96 -14.39
C THR A 2 -3.32 9.78 -14.18
N ARG A 3 -3.41 8.76 -15.05
CA ARG A 3 -2.48 7.60 -15.05
C ARG A 3 -1.01 8.04 -15.12
N ALA A 4 -0.71 9.07 -15.90
CA ALA A 4 0.64 9.60 -16.02
C ALA A 4 1.16 10.18 -14.69
N MET A 5 0.31 10.86 -13.93
CA MET A 5 0.69 11.36 -12.59
C MET A 5 0.97 10.22 -11.62
N ILE A 6 0.13 9.19 -11.61
CA ILE A 6 0.33 8.01 -10.78
C ILE A 6 1.67 7.34 -11.07
N LEU A 7 1.99 7.12 -12.34
CA LEU A 7 3.27 6.53 -12.74
C LEU A 7 4.48 7.40 -12.34
N ARG A 8 4.35 8.73 -12.35
CA ARG A 8 5.40 9.63 -11.85
C ARG A 8 5.55 9.53 -10.34
N MET A 9 4.46 9.42 -9.59
CA MET A 9 4.51 9.21 -8.13
C MET A 9 5.21 7.89 -7.78
N ILE A 10 4.90 6.81 -8.49
CA ILE A 10 5.56 5.52 -8.33
C ILE A 10 7.07 5.68 -8.55
N ARG A 11 7.49 6.29 -9.65
CA ARG A 11 8.92 6.52 -9.94
C ARG A 11 9.62 7.36 -8.88
N MET A 12 8.95 8.41 -8.37
CA MET A 12 9.52 9.24 -7.30
C MET A 12 9.73 8.43 -6.01
N ALA A 13 8.78 7.57 -5.66
CA ALA A 13 8.91 6.70 -4.49
C ALA A 13 10.07 5.69 -4.66
N GLU A 14 10.18 5.08 -5.84
CA GLU A 14 11.26 4.14 -6.19
C GLU A 14 12.65 4.79 -6.11
N MET A 15 12.79 6.03 -6.57
CA MET A 15 14.08 6.74 -6.55
C MET A 15 14.63 6.92 -5.14
N ARG A 16 13.79 6.91 -4.13
CA ARG A 16 14.19 7.13 -2.73
C ARG A 16 14.54 5.85 -2.01
N ASP A 17 13.91 4.73 -2.35
CA ASP A 17 14.16 3.44 -1.71
C ASP A 17 15.06 2.56 -2.57
N PRO A 18 16.34 2.38 -2.22
CA PRO A 18 17.26 1.56 -3.01
C PRO A 18 16.92 0.07 -3.02
N LYS A 19 16.03 -0.38 -2.12
CA LYS A 19 15.55 -1.76 -2.04
C LYS A 19 14.34 -2.02 -2.93
N GLU A 20 13.64 -0.97 -3.33
CA GLU A 20 12.50 -1.01 -4.24
C GLU A 20 12.98 -0.74 -5.67
N THR A 21 12.85 -1.71 -6.54
CA THR A 21 13.15 -1.55 -7.97
C THR A 21 11.86 -1.47 -8.77
N GLY A 22 11.87 -0.73 -9.89
CA GLY A 22 10.73 -0.67 -10.80
C GLY A 22 10.28 -2.05 -11.27
N ALA A 23 11.19 -3.02 -11.37
CA ALA A 23 10.88 -4.41 -11.66
C ALA A 23 10.05 -5.07 -10.54
N HIS A 24 10.36 -4.79 -9.26
CA HIS A 24 9.58 -5.29 -8.13
C HIS A 24 8.17 -4.72 -8.14
N VAL A 25 8.01 -3.41 -8.25
CA VAL A 25 6.72 -2.72 -8.24
C VAL A 25 5.82 -3.21 -9.39
N ASN A 26 6.40 -3.38 -10.59
CA ASN A 26 5.67 -3.94 -11.74
C ASN A 26 5.21 -5.38 -11.51
N ARG A 27 6.04 -6.24 -10.88
CA ARG A 27 5.64 -7.61 -10.54
C ARG A 27 4.51 -7.62 -9.51
N VAL A 28 4.58 -6.80 -8.47
CA VAL A 28 3.51 -6.67 -7.47
C VAL A 28 2.18 -6.30 -8.12
N GLY A 29 2.18 -5.28 -9.00
CA GLY A 29 0.99 -4.91 -9.77
C GLY A 29 0.47 -6.03 -10.67
N GLY A 30 1.37 -6.77 -11.32
CA GLY A 30 1.00 -7.92 -12.17
C GLY A 30 0.38 -9.07 -11.37
N TYR A 31 0.97 -9.45 -10.25
CA TYR A 31 0.44 -10.50 -9.38
C TYR A 31 -0.91 -10.13 -8.76
N ALA A 32 -1.06 -8.87 -8.34
CA ALA A 32 -2.34 -8.38 -7.80
C ALA A 32 -3.47 -8.54 -8.83
N VAL A 33 -3.23 -8.18 -10.08
CA VAL A 33 -4.20 -8.34 -11.18
C VAL A 33 -4.53 -9.80 -11.43
N GLU A 34 -3.52 -10.67 -11.55
CA GLU A 34 -3.71 -12.10 -11.82
C GLU A 34 -4.56 -12.76 -10.71
N LEU A 35 -4.26 -12.47 -9.45
CA LEU A 35 -5.02 -12.98 -8.32
C LEU A 35 -6.46 -12.46 -8.32
N TYR A 36 -6.64 -11.16 -8.58
CA TYR A 36 -7.95 -10.54 -8.65
C TYR A 36 -8.81 -11.15 -9.76
N GLU A 37 -8.28 -11.30 -10.97
CA GLU A 37 -9.05 -11.87 -12.09
C GLU A 37 -9.51 -13.30 -11.79
N ARG A 38 -8.64 -14.12 -11.20
CA ARG A 38 -8.99 -15.49 -10.81
C ARG A 38 -10.07 -15.51 -9.73
N TRP A 39 -9.95 -14.66 -8.73
CA TRP A 39 -10.94 -14.52 -7.66
C TRP A 39 -12.28 -14.03 -8.22
N ALA A 40 -12.27 -13.00 -9.07
CA ALA A 40 -13.46 -12.39 -9.64
C ALA A 40 -14.24 -13.39 -10.53
N ARG A 41 -13.52 -14.16 -11.35
CA ARG A 41 -14.12 -15.23 -12.17
C ARG A 41 -14.78 -16.32 -11.33
N ARG A 42 -14.17 -16.72 -10.21
CA ARG A 42 -14.77 -17.68 -9.27
C ARG A 42 -16.04 -17.15 -8.60
N ARG A 43 -16.18 -15.82 -8.51
CA ARG A 43 -17.35 -15.12 -8.01
C ARG A 43 -18.38 -14.78 -9.06
N ASN A 44 -18.15 -15.24 -10.31
CA ASN A 44 -19.00 -14.96 -11.46
C ASN A 44 -19.22 -13.48 -11.76
N LEU A 45 -18.21 -12.64 -11.47
CA LEU A 45 -18.23 -11.23 -11.86
C LEU A 45 -18.17 -11.13 -13.40
N SER A 46 -18.89 -10.17 -13.94
CA SER A 46 -18.88 -9.91 -15.40
C SER A 46 -17.50 -9.37 -15.83
N GLN A 47 -17.17 -9.59 -17.10
CA GLN A 47 -15.91 -9.06 -17.66
C GLN A 47 -15.82 -7.54 -17.52
N LYS A 48 -16.94 -6.83 -17.61
CA LYS A 48 -17.02 -5.38 -17.41
C LYS A 48 -16.60 -4.97 -15.98
N GLU A 49 -17.11 -5.67 -14.96
CA GLU A 49 -16.73 -5.42 -13.57
C GLU A 49 -15.25 -5.72 -13.33
N ILE A 50 -14.75 -6.82 -13.91
CA ILE A 50 -13.33 -7.18 -13.82
C ILE A 50 -12.47 -6.07 -14.43
N ASP A 51 -12.79 -5.61 -15.63
CA ASP A 51 -12.01 -4.59 -16.34
C ASP A 51 -12.02 -3.24 -15.63
N GLN A 52 -13.13 -2.86 -15.00
CA GLN A 52 -13.23 -1.62 -14.23
C GLN A 52 -12.30 -1.58 -13.02
N CYS A 53 -12.17 -2.69 -12.31
CA CYS A 53 -11.36 -2.76 -11.09
C CYS A 53 -9.90 -3.12 -11.35
N ARG A 54 -9.60 -3.83 -12.44
CA ARG A 54 -8.27 -4.35 -12.75
C ARG A 54 -7.18 -3.28 -12.78
N ASP A 55 -7.40 -2.21 -13.53
CA ASP A 55 -6.41 -1.14 -13.69
C ASP A 55 -6.25 -0.32 -12.41
N ILE A 56 -7.34 -0.09 -11.68
CA ILE A 56 -7.33 0.58 -10.38
C ILE A 56 -6.48 -0.23 -9.40
N LEU A 57 -6.76 -1.53 -9.28
CA LEU A 57 -6.03 -2.41 -8.37
C LEU A 57 -4.54 -2.50 -8.70
N ARG A 58 -4.22 -2.61 -10.01
CA ARG A 58 -2.83 -2.64 -10.46
C ARG A 58 -2.05 -1.41 -9.98
N MET A 59 -2.59 -0.21 -10.23
CA MET A 59 -1.94 1.04 -9.84
C MET A 59 -1.89 1.23 -8.33
N ALA A 60 -2.95 0.85 -7.61
CA ALA A 60 -2.97 0.87 -6.15
C ALA A 60 -1.90 -0.06 -5.57
N ALA A 61 -1.78 -1.27 -6.10
CA ALA A 61 -0.75 -2.23 -5.68
C ALA A 61 0.68 -1.72 -5.95
N MET A 62 0.91 -1.03 -7.06
CA MET A 62 2.21 -0.41 -7.36
C MET A 62 2.56 0.74 -6.40
N LEU A 63 1.57 1.32 -5.70
CA LEU A 63 1.74 2.41 -4.73
C LEU A 63 1.77 1.92 -3.27
N HIS A 64 1.77 0.61 -3.02
CA HIS A 64 1.67 0.07 -1.65
C HIS A 64 2.69 0.68 -0.68
N ASP A 65 3.89 0.93 -1.13
CA ASP A 65 5.01 1.46 -0.35
C ASP A 65 5.24 2.98 -0.49
N VAL A 66 4.31 3.72 -1.12
CA VAL A 66 4.47 5.16 -1.36
C VAL A 66 4.73 5.97 -0.08
N GLY A 67 4.23 5.53 1.05
CA GLY A 67 4.44 6.17 2.36
C GLY A 67 5.90 6.16 2.85
N LYS A 68 6.75 5.32 2.28
CA LYS A 68 8.20 5.31 2.57
C LYS A 68 8.88 6.64 2.22
N ILE A 69 8.29 7.45 1.36
CA ILE A 69 8.79 8.80 1.03
C ILE A 69 8.89 9.70 2.28
N ALA A 70 8.07 9.46 3.28
CA ALA A 70 8.05 10.21 4.54
C ALA A 70 8.92 9.60 5.64
N ILE A 71 9.58 8.47 5.38
CA ILE A 71 10.49 7.82 6.34
C ILE A 71 11.89 8.42 6.19
N SER A 72 12.55 8.69 7.32
CA SER A 72 13.92 9.22 7.33
C SER A 72 14.90 8.28 6.60
N ASP A 73 15.83 8.86 5.84
CA ASP A 73 16.89 8.12 5.16
C ASP A 73 17.78 7.33 6.13
N LEU A 74 17.94 7.79 7.37
CA LEU A 74 18.69 7.09 8.42
C LEU A 74 18.10 5.71 8.73
N ILE A 75 16.78 5.56 8.56
CA ILE A 75 16.07 4.28 8.75
C ILE A 75 15.90 3.57 7.42
N LEU A 76 15.41 4.26 6.39
CA LEU A 76 15.10 3.70 5.09
C LEU A 76 16.34 3.09 4.41
N LYS A 77 17.47 3.78 4.49
CA LYS A 77 18.74 3.40 3.86
C LYS A 77 19.74 2.76 4.82
N LYS A 78 19.31 2.44 6.05
CA LYS A 78 20.20 1.83 7.03
C LYS A 78 20.78 0.51 6.52
N PRO A 79 22.11 0.34 6.53
CA PRO A 79 22.71 -0.95 6.28
C PRO A 79 22.44 -1.89 7.46
N GLY A 80 21.98 -3.11 7.17
CA GLY A 80 21.68 -4.11 8.19
C GLY A 80 20.25 -4.04 8.74
N ARG A 81 20.04 -4.66 9.91
CA ARG A 81 18.72 -4.79 10.53
C ARG A 81 18.32 -3.53 11.30
N LEU A 82 17.04 -3.20 11.24
CA LEU A 82 16.45 -2.18 12.10
C LEU A 82 16.32 -2.69 13.54
N ASN A 83 16.60 -1.83 14.52
CA ASN A 83 16.26 -2.11 15.91
C ASN A 83 14.74 -1.92 16.13
N LYS A 84 14.26 -2.21 17.36
CA LYS A 84 12.82 -2.16 17.66
C LYS A 84 12.20 -0.78 17.43
N SER A 85 12.87 0.29 17.85
CA SER A 85 12.36 1.66 17.71
C SER A 85 12.36 2.11 16.24
N GLU A 86 13.40 1.80 15.50
CA GLU A 86 13.49 2.06 14.06
C GLU A 86 12.42 1.29 13.28
N PHE A 87 12.14 0.05 13.67
CA PHE A 87 11.09 -0.73 13.04
C PHE A 87 9.70 -0.17 13.32
N VAL A 88 9.45 0.35 14.53
CA VAL A 88 8.20 1.09 14.83
C VAL A 88 8.05 2.29 13.91
N THR A 89 9.12 3.05 13.68
CA THR A 89 9.10 4.18 12.74
C THR A 89 8.88 3.70 11.30
N MET A 90 9.56 2.64 10.86
CA MET A 90 9.38 2.08 9.51
C MET A 90 7.93 1.66 9.27
N LYS A 91 7.26 1.04 10.24
CA LYS A 91 5.85 0.64 10.12
C LYS A 91 4.89 1.80 9.83
N GLN A 92 5.27 3.04 10.16
CA GLN A 92 4.44 4.21 9.89
C GLN A 92 4.22 4.48 8.40
N HIS A 93 5.04 3.90 7.50
CA HIS A 93 4.85 4.10 6.06
C HIS A 93 3.48 3.65 5.58
N THR A 94 2.85 2.66 6.22
CA THR A 94 1.51 2.20 5.86
C THR A 94 0.45 3.27 6.13
N ILE A 95 0.49 3.89 7.31
CA ILE A 95 -0.42 4.98 7.70
C ILE A 95 -0.14 6.23 6.88
N LEU A 96 1.14 6.59 6.71
CA LEU A 96 1.55 7.77 5.93
C LEU A 96 1.17 7.63 4.46
N GLY A 97 1.32 6.43 3.89
CA GLY A 97 0.85 6.12 2.54
C GLY A 97 -0.66 6.27 2.38
N ALA A 98 -1.44 5.74 3.33
CA ALA A 98 -2.90 5.86 3.32
C ALA A 98 -3.37 7.32 3.44
N ARG A 99 -2.65 8.16 4.19
CA ARG A 99 -2.98 9.60 4.33
C ARG A 99 -2.88 10.38 3.03
N LEU A 100 -2.02 9.97 2.09
CA LEU A 100 -1.91 10.62 0.79
C LEU A 100 -3.21 10.55 -0.03
N PHE A 101 -4.08 9.60 0.30
CA PHE A 101 -5.35 9.37 -0.39
C PHE A 101 -6.55 9.53 0.55
N SER A 102 -6.41 10.27 1.65
CA SER A 102 -7.44 10.35 2.70
C SER A 102 -8.68 11.14 2.29
N ASP A 103 -8.59 12.02 1.31
CA ASP A 103 -9.71 12.78 0.75
C ASP A 103 -10.66 11.94 -0.14
N ARG A 104 -10.24 10.74 -0.52
CA ARG A 104 -11.05 9.70 -1.21
C ARG A 104 -12.00 10.25 -2.27
N GLN A 105 -11.47 10.99 -3.22
CA GLN A 105 -12.26 11.61 -4.30
C GLN A 105 -12.62 10.65 -5.44
N SER A 106 -12.03 9.45 -5.45
CA SER A 106 -12.24 8.44 -6.50
C SER A 106 -12.09 7.02 -5.96
N ASP A 107 -12.60 6.04 -6.70
CA ASP A 107 -12.39 4.60 -6.41
C ASP A 107 -10.90 4.24 -6.37
N PHE A 108 -10.09 4.92 -7.16
CA PHE A 108 -8.63 4.76 -7.13
C PHE A 108 -8.04 5.22 -5.78
N ASP A 109 -8.45 6.39 -5.28
CA ASP A 109 -7.95 6.91 -3.99
C ASP A 109 -8.33 5.95 -2.85
N GLU A 110 -9.55 5.41 -2.89
CA GLU A 110 -9.99 4.42 -1.91
C GLU A 110 -9.14 3.15 -1.97
N ALA A 111 -8.95 2.59 -3.16
CA ALA A 111 -8.12 1.39 -3.34
C ALA A 111 -6.67 1.63 -2.93
N ALA A 112 -6.09 2.78 -3.31
CA ALA A 112 -4.71 3.13 -2.97
C ALA A 112 -4.53 3.31 -1.44
N ALA A 113 -5.48 3.96 -0.76
CA ALA A 113 -5.47 4.09 0.70
C ALA A 113 -5.53 2.73 1.39
N GLU A 114 -6.46 1.86 0.98
CA GLU A 114 -6.62 0.52 1.56
C GLU A 114 -5.40 -0.37 1.33
N VAL A 115 -4.83 -0.37 0.14
CA VAL A 115 -3.63 -1.15 -0.17
C VAL A 115 -2.43 -0.64 0.62
N ALA A 116 -2.19 0.68 0.65
CA ALA A 116 -1.09 1.26 1.41
C ALA A 116 -1.20 0.97 2.91
N LEU A 117 -2.42 1.02 3.47
CA LEU A 117 -2.64 0.76 4.88
C LEU A 117 -2.41 -0.70 5.26
N ASN A 118 -2.92 -1.63 4.45
CA ASN A 118 -3.13 -3.01 4.87
C ASN A 118 -2.15 -4.03 4.27
N HIS A 119 -1.22 -3.65 3.38
CA HIS A 119 -0.35 -4.62 2.69
C HIS A 119 0.62 -5.40 3.60
N HIS A 120 0.81 -4.97 4.83
CA HIS A 120 1.55 -5.68 5.87
C HIS A 120 0.65 -6.39 6.89
N GLU A 121 -0.67 -6.36 6.68
CA GLU A 121 -1.56 -7.17 7.51
C GLU A 121 -1.36 -8.66 7.24
N ARG A 122 -1.57 -9.46 8.27
CA ARG A 122 -1.43 -10.92 8.21
C ARG A 122 -2.74 -11.59 8.59
N TRP A 123 -3.01 -12.73 7.97
CA TRP A 123 -4.17 -13.54 8.28
C TRP A 123 -4.26 -13.95 9.76
N ASP A 124 -3.11 -14.18 10.40
CA ASP A 124 -3.00 -14.54 11.82
C ASP A 124 -3.13 -13.34 12.78
N GLY A 125 -3.39 -12.15 12.28
CA GLY A 125 -3.52 -10.93 13.09
C GLY A 125 -2.20 -10.34 13.61
N ASN A 126 -1.04 -10.96 13.30
CA ASN A 126 0.29 -10.51 13.74
C ASN A 126 0.91 -9.47 12.78
N GLY A 127 0.19 -9.02 11.78
CA GLY A 127 0.60 -7.95 10.88
C GLY A 127 0.44 -6.55 11.49
N TYR A 128 0.61 -5.53 10.67
CA TYR A 128 0.44 -4.13 11.07
C TYR A 128 -0.20 -3.31 9.93
N PRO A 129 -0.81 -2.15 10.23
CA PRO A 129 -0.91 -1.48 11.52
C PRO A 129 -2.08 -1.98 12.39
N GLY A 130 -2.94 -2.86 11.92
CA GLY A 130 -4.18 -3.26 12.56
C GLY A 130 -5.30 -2.20 12.37
N HIS A 131 -6.31 -2.23 13.20
CA HIS A 131 -7.41 -1.27 13.15
C HIS A 131 -6.98 0.08 13.76
N VAL A 132 -6.58 1.00 12.91
CA VAL A 132 -6.14 2.34 13.31
C VAL A 132 -7.01 3.44 12.70
N ASP A 133 -7.03 4.58 13.39
CA ASP A 133 -7.47 5.83 12.79
C ASP A 133 -6.30 6.40 11.98
N VAL A 134 -6.48 6.49 10.67
CA VAL A 134 -5.44 6.94 9.74
C VAL A 134 -4.98 8.37 10.01
N GLN A 135 -5.88 9.25 10.50
CA GLN A 135 -5.55 10.66 10.73
C GLN A 135 -4.60 10.86 11.90
N ASN A 136 -4.76 10.10 12.99
CA ASN A 136 -3.94 10.23 14.19
C ASN A 136 -2.99 9.05 14.44
N GLY A 137 -3.16 7.94 13.70
CA GLY A 137 -2.33 6.72 13.82
C GLY A 137 -2.59 5.90 15.08
N LYS A 138 -3.64 6.22 15.86
CA LYS A 138 -3.98 5.51 17.10
C LYS A 138 -4.90 4.34 16.83
N ALA A 139 -4.75 3.27 17.62
CA ALA A 139 -5.68 2.14 17.57
C ALA A 139 -7.12 2.59 17.81
N ARG A 140 -8.05 2.09 16.99
CA ARG A 140 -9.49 2.33 17.20
C ARG A 140 -9.96 1.62 18.47
N LYS A 141 -10.78 2.30 19.26
CA LYS A 141 -11.38 1.70 20.47
C LYS A 141 -12.18 0.43 20.10
N GLY A 142 -12.00 -0.64 20.86
CA GLY A 142 -12.64 -1.93 20.62
C GLY A 142 -11.84 -2.90 19.72
N TYR A 143 -10.73 -2.48 19.14
CA TYR A 143 -9.86 -3.28 18.29
C TYR A 143 -8.40 -3.35 18.78
N ALA A 144 -8.17 -3.06 20.05
CA ALA A 144 -6.84 -3.22 20.62
C ALA A 144 -6.42 -4.70 20.47
N LYS A 145 -5.24 -4.94 19.90
CA LYS A 145 -4.63 -6.28 19.92
C LYS A 145 -4.40 -6.65 21.38
N SER A 146 -5.03 -7.73 21.82
CA SER A 146 -4.77 -8.37 23.11
C SER A 146 -3.32 -8.81 23.22
#